data_faa50da38174addcbf19d95fa6ee7aa8
#
_entry.id   faa50da38174addcbf19d95fa6ee7aa8
#
_cell.length_a   1.000
_cell.length_b   1.000
_cell.length_c   1.000
_cell.angle_alpha   90.00
_cell.angle_beta   90.00
_cell.angle_gamma   90.00
#
_symmetry.space_group_name_H-M   'P 1'
#
loop_
_entity.id
_entity.type
_entity.pdbx_description
1 polymer ?
#
loop_
_entity_poly.entity_id
_entity_poly.type
_entity_poly.pdbx_seq_one_letter_code
_entity_poly.pdbx_strand_id
1 'polypeptide(L)'
;MMDVQESFRQLPVWAEVSNPEIVRDVDTLVQQARAEGHAVVWVMHAAPGSGTAFDPELGHVRLMEGLTPDPGEPTFVKTTRNAFTSTELARYLTHEHITHLVIVGIQTEQCCETTARLAADMGYDVTFVTDATATFPIVRPDTGEVLPAQEVIERTEYALAGRFARIESKDAVSWRR
;
A
#
# COMPACT_ATOMS: atom_id res chain seq x y z
N MET A 1 -2.41 -5.56 -0.05
CA MET A 1 -2.52 -4.46 0.94
C MET A 1 -1.11 -4.05 1.38
N MET A 2 -0.83 -2.73 1.39
CA MET A 2 0.51 -2.17 1.62
C MET A 2 0.51 -1.32 2.90
N ASP A 3 1.32 -1.70 3.87
CA ASP A 3 1.78 -0.88 5.00
C ASP A 3 0.69 -0.18 5.83
N VAL A 4 -0.54 -0.72 5.93
CA VAL A 4 -1.57 -0.20 6.84
C VAL A 4 -1.25 -0.69 8.24
N GLN A 5 -0.23 -0.05 8.85
CA GLN A 5 0.43 -0.48 10.07
C GLN A 5 0.52 0.63 11.12
N GLU A 6 0.58 0.22 12.39
CA GLU A 6 0.59 1.12 13.55
C GLU A 6 1.76 2.11 13.56
N SER A 7 2.85 1.79 12.89
CA SER A 7 4.01 2.70 12.74
C SER A 7 3.60 4.08 12.23
N PHE A 8 2.66 4.17 11.29
CA PHE A 8 2.20 5.46 10.76
C PHE A 8 1.45 6.30 11.78
N ARG A 9 0.67 5.65 12.67
CA ARG A 9 -0.06 6.35 13.75
C ARG A 9 0.86 6.98 14.79
N GLN A 10 2.13 6.56 14.85
CA GLN A 10 3.14 7.15 15.73
C GLN A 10 3.76 8.43 15.18
N LEU A 11 3.52 8.75 13.91
CA LEU A 11 4.08 9.94 13.27
C LEU A 11 3.23 11.16 13.61
N PRO A 12 3.84 12.31 13.96
CA PRO A 12 3.10 13.56 14.20
C PRO A 12 2.20 13.95 13.02
N VAL A 13 2.64 13.67 11.79
CA VAL A 13 1.91 13.97 10.54
C VAL A 13 0.65 13.11 10.37
N TRP A 14 0.43 12.09 11.19
CA TRP A 14 -0.78 11.27 11.14
C TRP A 14 -2.07 12.08 11.29
N ALA A 15 -2.03 13.19 12.04
CA ALA A 15 -3.17 14.10 12.18
C ALA A 15 -3.64 14.73 10.85
N GLU A 16 -2.77 14.72 9.83
CA GLU A 16 -3.02 15.28 8.50
C GLU A 16 -3.19 14.19 7.43
N VAL A 17 -3.47 12.94 7.84
CA VAL A 17 -3.66 11.82 6.90
C VAL A 17 -4.81 12.10 5.95
N SER A 18 -4.59 11.85 4.65
CA SER A 18 -5.58 12.13 3.61
C SER A 18 -6.84 11.24 3.69
N ASN A 19 -6.70 10.02 4.24
CA ASN A 19 -7.80 9.09 4.43
C ASN A 19 -7.78 8.56 5.88
N PRO A 20 -8.51 9.18 6.82
CA PRO A 20 -8.60 8.70 8.19
C PRO A 20 -9.37 7.37 8.33
N GLU A 21 -10.15 7.00 7.31
CA GLU A 21 -10.94 5.76 7.27
C GLU A 21 -10.21 4.60 6.56
N ILE A 22 -8.91 4.74 6.33
CA ILE A 22 -8.10 3.78 5.56
C ILE A 22 -8.25 2.33 6.02
N VAL A 23 -8.38 2.09 7.32
CA VAL A 23 -8.57 0.74 7.88
C VAL A 23 -9.89 0.14 7.40
N ARG A 24 -10.99 0.90 7.50
CA ARG A 24 -12.33 0.46 7.06
C ARG A 24 -12.37 0.21 5.56
N ASP A 25 -11.78 1.12 4.78
CA ASP A 25 -11.80 1.05 3.32
C ASP A 25 -10.99 -0.16 2.83
N VAL A 26 -9.82 -0.40 3.43
CA VAL A 26 -9.00 -1.57 3.12
C VAL A 26 -9.66 -2.86 3.58
N ASP A 27 -10.24 -2.91 4.78
CA ASP A 27 -10.96 -4.11 5.25
C ASP A 27 -12.13 -4.45 4.32
N THR A 28 -12.90 -3.45 3.88
CA THR A 28 -14.01 -3.66 2.92
C THR A 28 -13.51 -4.34 1.66
N LEU A 29 -12.41 -3.88 1.07
CA LEU A 29 -11.81 -4.50 -0.13
C LEU A 29 -11.24 -5.89 0.14
N VAL A 30 -10.64 -6.10 1.31
CA VAL A 30 -10.15 -7.42 1.74
C VAL A 30 -11.31 -8.41 1.84
N GLN A 31 -12.43 -8.03 2.45
CA GLN A 31 -13.61 -8.90 2.56
C GLN A 31 -14.22 -9.20 1.18
N GLN A 32 -14.26 -8.22 0.27
CA GLN A 32 -14.70 -8.43 -1.11
C GLN A 32 -13.79 -9.42 -1.84
N ALA A 33 -12.47 -9.22 -1.76
CA ALA A 33 -11.49 -10.13 -2.38
C ALA A 33 -11.65 -11.57 -1.88
N ARG A 34 -11.81 -11.76 -0.57
CA ARG A 34 -12.06 -13.07 0.05
C ARG A 34 -13.37 -13.70 -0.44
N ALA A 35 -14.45 -12.92 -0.49
CA ALA A 35 -15.76 -13.40 -0.95
C ALA A 35 -15.74 -13.87 -2.41
N GLU A 36 -14.88 -13.24 -3.24
CA GLU A 36 -14.70 -13.62 -4.65
C GLU A 36 -13.59 -14.66 -4.87
N GLY A 37 -12.94 -15.13 -3.80
CA GLY A 37 -11.90 -16.16 -3.85
C GLY A 37 -10.57 -15.67 -4.37
N HIS A 38 -10.27 -14.37 -4.25
CA HIS A 38 -8.99 -13.80 -4.58
C HIS A 38 -8.00 -13.90 -3.43
N ALA A 39 -6.71 -14.03 -3.75
CA ALA A 39 -5.65 -14.06 -2.75
C ALA A 39 -5.47 -12.67 -2.12
N VAL A 40 -5.40 -12.64 -0.80
CA VAL A 40 -5.04 -11.44 -0.03
C VAL A 40 -3.60 -11.56 0.43
N VAL A 41 -2.81 -10.53 0.17
CA VAL A 41 -1.39 -10.45 0.55
C VAL A 41 -1.18 -9.24 1.45
N TRP A 42 -0.56 -9.47 2.59
CA TRP A 42 -0.25 -8.45 3.59
C TRP A 42 1.22 -8.06 3.52
N VAL A 43 1.48 -6.77 3.36
CA VAL A 43 2.85 -6.23 3.31
C VAL A 43 2.99 -5.17 4.40
N MET A 44 4.07 -5.25 5.17
CA MET A 44 4.45 -4.24 6.15
C MET A 44 5.87 -3.76 5.88
N HIS A 45 6.17 -2.52 6.26
CA HIS A 45 7.49 -1.93 6.16
C HIS A 45 8.21 -1.94 7.50
N ALA A 46 9.47 -2.36 7.51
CA ALA A 46 10.37 -2.26 8.66
C ALA A 46 11.64 -1.50 8.30
N ALA A 47 12.18 -0.76 9.27
CA ALA A 47 13.48 -0.11 9.22
C ALA A 47 14.32 -0.50 10.47
N PRO A 48 14.89 -1.72 10.49
CA PRO A 48 15.59 -2.23 11.65
C PRO A 48 16.78 -1.33 12.06
N GLY A 49 16.92 -1.08 13.36
CA GLY A 49 17.99 -0.26 13.92
C GLY A 49 17.86 1.24 13.64
N SER A 50 16.75 1.70 13.09
CA SER A 50 16.54 3.12 12.77
C SER A 50 16.15 3.97 13.97
N GLY A 51 15.63 3.36 15.04
CA GLY A 51 15.02 4.05 16.18
C GLY A 51 13.75 4.84 15.83
N THR A 52 13.22 4.67 14.61
CA THR A 52 11.95 5.30 14.17
C THR A 52 10.75 4.41 14.49
N ALA A 53 9.53 4.92 14.29
CA ALA A 53 8.30 4.13 14.45
C ALA A 53 8.25 2.86 13.58
N PHE A 54 9.13 2.75 12.58
CA PHE A 54 9.27 1.58 11.71
C PHE A 54 10.33 0.59 12.18
N ASP A 55 10.98 0.86 13.32
CA ASP A 55 11.90 -0.09 13.93
C ASP A 55 11.10 -1.22 14.60
N PRO A 56 11.32 -2.49 14.23
CA PRO A 56 10.61 -3.61 14.84
C PRO A 56 10.76 -3.69 16.36
N GLU A 57 11.90 -3.24 16.91
CA GLU A 57 12.15 -3.24 18.35
C GLU A 57 11.18 -2.36 19.15
N LEU A 58 10.56 -1.36 18.49
CA LEU A 58 9.57 -0.48 19.13
C LEU A 58 8.14 -1.05 19.12
N GLY A 59 7.91 -2.23 18.49
CA GLY A 59 6.64 -2.94 18.53
C GLY A 59 5.51 -2.34 17.67
N HIS A 60 5.79 -1.35 16.83
CA HIS A 60 4.79 -0.69 15.99
C HIS A 60 4.70 -1.29 14.56
N VAL A 61 5.62 -2.19 14.19
CA VAL A 61 5.57 -2.90 12.90
C VAL A 61 4.56 -4.04 13.00
N ARG A 62 3.30 -3.68 13.03
CA ARG A 62 2.13 -4.56 13.06
C ARG A 62 0.96 -3.88 12.38
N LEU A 63 0.01 -4.65 11.87
CA LEU A 63 -1.19 -4.13 11.23
C LEU A 63 -1.97 -3.23 12.20
N MET A 64 -2.66 -2.22 11.66
CA MET A 64 -3.59 -1.41 12.42
C MET A 64 -4.74 -2.27 12.94
N GLU A 65 -5.24 -1.92 14.13
CA GLU A 65 -6.41 -2.56 14.71
C GLU A 65 -7.60 -2.49 13.74
N GLY A 66 -8.28 -3.63 13.57
CA GLY A 66 -9.35 -3.83 12.59
C GLY A 66 -8.92 -4.62 11.35
N LEU A 67 -7.60 -4.81 11.13
CA LEU A 67 -7.09 -5.64 10.04
C LEU A 67 -6.46 -6.92 10.59
N THR A 68 -6.91 -8.06 10.08
CA THR A 68 -6.40 -9.37 10.51
C THR A 68 -6.26 -10.30 9.31
N PRO A 69 -5.06 -10.86 9.08
CA PRO A 69 -4.88 -11.90 8.08
C PRO A 69 -5.67 -13.17 8.44
N ASP A 70 -6.31 -13.77 7.45
CA ASP A 70 -6.88 -15.10 7.60
C ASP A 70 -5.77 -16.19 7.57
N PRO A 71 -6.03 -17.39 8.15
CA PRO A 71 -5.10 -18.50 8.05
C PRO A 71 -4.75 -18.83 6.59
N GLY A 72 -3.45 -18.79 6.27
CA GLY A 72 -2.95 -19.05 4.91
C GLY A 72 -2.70 -17.79 4.06
N GLU A 73 -3.14 -16.61 4.48
CA GLU A 73 -2.79 -15.37 3.80
C GLU A 73 -1.34 -14.97 4.12
N PRO A 74 -0.48 -14.79 3.11
CA PRO A 74 0.91 -14.48 3.35
C PRO A 74 1.09 -13.06 3.86
N THR A 75 2.02 -12.92 4.80
CA THR A 75 2.46 -11.63 5.32
C THR A 75 3.95 -11.46 5.04
N PHE A 76 4.32 -10.37 4.37
CA PHE A 76 5.69 -10.01 4.07
C PHE A 76 6.10 -8.75 4.81
N VAL A 77 7.34 -8.73 5.32
CA VAL A 77 7.94 -7.53 5.90
C VAL A 77 9.09 -7.09 5.00
N LYS A 78 8.93 -5.92 4.38
CA LYS A 78 9.92 -5.33 3.49
C LYS A 78 10.75 -4.26 4.19
N THR A 79 11.95 -4.04 3.68
CA THR A 79 12.85 -2.96 4.11
C THR A 79 13.07 -1.91 3.02
N THR A 80 12.51 -2.12 1.84
CA THR A 80 12.54 -1.20 0.68
C THR A 80 11.17 -0.56 0.46
N ARG A 81 11.08 0.48 -0.39
CA ARG A 81 9.80 1.12 -0.70
C ARG A 81 8.87 0.19 -1.46
N ASN A 82 9.32 -0.46 -2.53
CA ASN A 82 8.52 -1.46 -3.21
C ASN A 82 8.48 -2.79 -2.43
N ALA A 83 7.48 -3.60 -2.71
CA ALA A 83 7.28 -4.88 -2.02
C ALA A 83 8.09 -6.04 -2.60
N PHE A 84 8.71 -5.91 -3.76
CA PHE A 84 9.38 -7.01 -4.44
C PHE A 84 10.85 -7.17 -4.06
N THR A 85 11.58 -6.06 -3.91
CA THR A 85 13.06 -6.07 -3.81
C THR A 85 13.58 -6.78 -2.56
N SER A 86 12.87 -6.67 -1.43
CA SER A 86 13.34 -7.21 -0.14
C SER A 86 12.42 -8.28 0.45
N THR A 87 11.56 -8.89 -0.39
CA THR A 87 10.67 -9.98 0.02
C THR A 87 10.59 -11.08 -1.04
N GLU A 88 9.94 -12.18 -0.69
CA GLU A 88 9.65 -13.28 -1.61
C GLU A 88 8.31 -13.09 -2.37
N LEU A 89 7.77 -11.87 -2.43
CA LEU A 89 6.47 -11.59 -3.05
C LEU A 89 6.41 -12.08 -4.51
N ALA A 90 7.42 -11.79 -5.31
CA ALA A 90 7.45 -12.23 -6.72
C ALA A 90 7.37 -13.76 -6.85
N ARG A 91 8.08 -14.49 -6.00
CA ARG A 91 8.06 -15.96 -5.97
C ARG A 91 6.67 -16.48 -5.60
N TYR A 92 6.04 -15.88 -4.59
CA TYR A 92 4.68 -16.22 -4.18
C TYR A 92 3.69 -16.00 -5.31
N LEU A 93 3.66 -14.80 -5.92
CA LEU A 93 2.75 -14.47 -7.01
C LEU A 93 2.91 -15.42 -8.22
N THR A 94 4.16 -15.77 -8.55
CA THR A 94 4.45 -16.73 -9.63
C THR A 94 3.94 -18.14 -9.30
N HIS A 95 4.15 -18.58 -8.06
CA HIS A 95 3.68 -19.91 -7.60
C HIS A 95 2.16 -20.03 -7.63
N GLU A 96 1.47 -18.97 -7.23
CA GLU A 96 0.00 -18.90 -7.21
C GLU A 96 -0.61 -18.51 -8.58
N HIS A 97 0.23 -18.36 -9.62
CA HIS A 97 -0.20 -17.95 -10.96
C HIS A 97 -0.97 -16.63 -11.01
N ILE A 98 -0.66 -15.70 -10.09
CA ILE A 98 -1.29 -14.39 -10.02
C ILE A 98 -0.67 -13.48 -11.08
N THR A 99 -1.51 -12.90 -11.92
CA THR A 99 -1.10 -11.99 -13.00
C THR A 99 -1.70 -10.58 -12.87
N HIS A 100 -2.68 -10.41 -12.00
CA HIS A 100 -3.34 -9.12 -11.74
C HIS A 100 -3.20 -8.75 -10.25
N LEU A 101 -2.84 -7.50 -9.98
CA LEU A 101 -2.66 -6.97 -8.63
C LEU A 101 -3.57 -5.78 -8.39
N VAL A 102 -4.32 -5.82 -7.30
CA VAL A 102 -5.05 -4.67 -6.75
C VAL A 102 -4.22 -4.09 -5.61
N ILE A 103 -3.79 -2.83 -5.74
CA ILE A 103 -2.89 -2.17 -4.77
C ILE A 103 -3.65 -1.11 -3.99
N VAL A 104 -3.59 -1.25 -2.65
CA VAL A 104 -4.18 -0.35 -1.65
C VAL A 104 -3.23 -0.18 -0.47
N GLY A 105 -3.36 0.90 0.31
CA GLY A 105 -2.61 1.08 1.56
C GLY A 105 -1.88 2.42 1.72
N ILE A 106 -0.71 2.46 2.36
CA ILE A 106 0.04 3.66 2.76
C ILE A 106 1.51 3.55 2.34
N GLN A 107 2.19 4.59 1.83
CA GLN A 107 1.70 5.86 1.32
C GLN A 107 1.43 5.77 -0.17
N THR A 108 0.45 6.53 -0.62
CA THR A 108 0.00 6.56 -2.03
C THR A 108 1.17 6.69 -3.01
N GLU A 109 1.99 7.74 -2.87
CA GLU A 109 3.09 8.10 -3.78
C GLU A 109 4.42 7.38 -3.48
N GLN A 110 4.51 6.68 -2.35
CA GLN A 110 5.73 5.96 -1.97
C GLN A 110 5.57 4.46 -2.17
N CYS A 111 5.19 3.73 -1.11
CA CYS A 111 5.16 2.26 -1.15
C CYS A 111 4.17 1.74 -2.17
N CYS A 112 2.98 2.35 -2.27
CA CYS A 112 1.97 1.91 -3.23
C CYS A 112 2.38 2.22 -4.67
N GLU A 113 2.74 3.48 -4.99
CA GLU A 113 3.17 3.86 -6.34
C GLU A 113 4.44 3.11 -6.78
N THR A 114 5.47 3.02 -5.91
CA THR A 114 6.71 2.33 -6.26
C THR A 114 6.48 0.85 -6.53
N THR A 115 5.58 0.21 -5.76
CA THR A 115 5.20 -1.18 -5.99
C THR A 115 4.41 -1.33 -7.29
N ALA A 116 3.46 -0.43 -7.57
CA ALA A 116 2.67 -0.45 -8.79
C ALA A 116 3.53 -0.34 -10.06
N ARG A 117 4.50 0.58 -10.06
CA ARG A 117 5.44 0.75 -11.18
C ARG A 117 6.28 -0.49 -11.42
N LEU A 118 6.88 -1.03 -10.35
CA LEU A 118 7.70 -2.23 -10.49
C LEU A 118 6.86 -3.45 -10.87
N ALA A 119 5.65 -3.61 -10.34
CA ALA A 119 4.73 -4.65 -10.75
C ALA A 119 4.43 -4.61 -12.25
N ALA A 120 4.12 -3.42 -12.79
CA ALA A 120 3.88 -3.22 -14.22
C ALA A 120 5.13 -3.54 -15.06
N ASP A 121 6.32 -3.12 -14.63
CA ASP A 121 7.59 -3.43 -15.30
C ASP A 121 7.90 -4.94 -15.29
N MET A 122 7.41 -5.66 -14.27
CA MET A 122 7.51 -7.12 -14.18
C MET A 122 6.43 -7.87 -14.98
N GLY A 123 5.49 -7.15 -15.63
CA GLY A 123 4.45 -7.71 -16.48
C GLY A 123 3.14 -8.03 -15.80
N TYR A 124 2.94 -7.60 -14.55
CA TYR A 124 1.63 -7.71 -13.89
C TYR A 124 0.65 -6.66 -14.43
N ASP A 125 -0.61 -7.05 -14.55
CA ASP A 125 -1.71 -6.12 -14.72
C ASP A 125 -2.03 -5.48 -13.36
N VAL A 126 -2.06 -4.14 -13.28
CA VAL A 126 -2.18 -3.43 -12.01
C VAL A 126 -3.44 -2.57 -11.99
N THR A 127 -4.25 -2.75 -10.96
CA THR A 127 -5.29 -1.82 -10.54
C THR A 127 -4.82 -1.08 -9.28
N PHE A 128 -4.85 0.24 -9.33
CA PHE A 128 -4.50 1.10 -8.21
C PHE A 128 -5.77 1.77 -7.69
N VAL A 129 -6.15 1.46 -6.46
CA VAL A 129 -7.39 1.95 -5.85
C VAL A 129 -7.06 3.15 -4.97
N THR A 130 -7.04 4.34 -5.56
CA THR A 130 -6.50 5.54 -4.93
C THR A 130 -7.27 5.94 -3.68
N ASP A 131 -8.60 5.83 -3.69
CA ASP A 131 -9.47 6.15 -2.54
C ASP A 131 -9.42 5.10 -1.41
N ALA A 132 -8.70 3.99 -1.63
CA ALA A 132 -8.27 3.04 -0.61
C ALA A 132 -6.76 3.13 -0.33
N THR A 133 -6.15 4.27 -0.64
CA THR A 133 -4.80 4.64 -0.18
C THR A 133 -4.84 5.83 0.76
N ALA A 134 -3.73 6.09 1.45
CA ALA A 134 -3.55 7.28 2.26
C ALA A 134 -2.14 7.85 2.10
N THR A 135 -2.03 9.16 2.22
CA THR A 135 -0.77 9.90 2.25
C THR A 135 -0.86 11.13 3.14
N PHE A 136 0.17 11.94 3.12
CA PHE A 136 0.34 13.14 3.93
C PHE A 136 0.79 14.30 3.07
N PRO A 137 0.64 15.56 3.52
CA PRO A 137 1.29 16.70 2.90
C PRO A 137 2.81 16.49 2.83
N ILE A 138 3.43 16.89 1.73
CA ILE A 138 4.89 16.79 1.55
C ILE A 138 5.50 18.17 1.67
N VAL A 139 6.43 18.32 2.60
CA VAL A 139 7.22 19.54 2.74
C VAL A 139 8.47 19.42 1.90
N ARG A 140 8.68 20.36 1.00
CA ARG A 140 9.89 20.44 0.20
C ARG A 140 11.07 20.90 1.06
N PRO A 141 12.13 20.10 1.19
CA PRO A 141 13.18 20.38 2.20
C PRO A 141 13.97 21.67 1.98
N ASP A 142 14.14 22.10 0.72
CA ASP A 142 14.96 23.26 0.34
C ASP A 142 14.19 24.61 0.43
N THR A 143 12.86 24.60 0.26
CA THR A 143 12.06 25.82 0.25
C THR A 143 11.07 25.91 1.41
N GLY A 144 10.76 24.79 2.06
CA GLY A 144 9.69 24.70 3.06
C GLY A 144 8.27 24.73 2.46
N GLU A 145 8.15 24.74 1.13
CA GLU A 145 6.88 24.73 0.43
C GLU A 145 6.13 23.42 0.67
N VAL A 146 4.84 23.49 0.91
CA VAL A 146 4.00 22.34 1.23
C VAL A 146 3.19 21.95 0.00
N LEU A 147 3.34 20.69 -0.44
CA LEU A 147 2.43 20.07 -1.40
C LEU A 147 1.31 19.38 -0.62
N PRO A 148 0.05 19.83 -0.75
CA PRO A 148 -1.09 19.22 -0.07
C PRO A 148 -1.27 17.74 -0.43
N ALA A 149 -1.75 16.93 0.51
CA ALA A 149 -1.96 15.50 0.27
C ALA A 149 -2.85 15.19 -0.94
N GLN A 150 -3.86 16.03 -1.20
CA GLN A 150 -4.72 15.88 -2.38
C GLN A 150 -3.96 16.05 -3.70
N GLU A 151 -3.02 17.00 -3.77
CA GLU A 151 -2.18 17.20 -4.96
C GLU A 151 -1.17 16.06 -5.14
N VAL A 152 -0.68 15.47 -4.04
CA VAL A 152 0.15 14.26 -4.07
C VAL A 152 -0.62 13.09 -4.69
N ILE A 153 -1.87 12.90 -4.27
CA ILE A 153 -2.77 11.85 -4.80
C ILE A 153 -3.00 12.07 -6.28
N GLU A 154 -3.45 13.27 -6.67
CA GLU A 154 -3.74 13.62 -8.07
C GLU A 154 -2.51 13.42 -8.96
N ARG A 155 -1.35 13.89 -8.53
CA ARG A 155 -0.07 13.67 -9.24
C ARG A 155 0.21 12.18 -9.43
N THR A 156 -0.05 11.35 -8.40
CA THR A 156 0.18 9.90 -8.48
C THR A 156 -0.76 9.26 -9.50
N GLU A 157 -2.03 9.63 -9.52
CA GLU A 157 -2.98 9.16 -10.54
C GLU A 157 -2.52 9.52 -11.95
N TYR A 158 -2.16 10.78 -12.21
CA TYR A 158 -1.62 11.20 -13.51
C TYR A 158 -0.37 10.43 -13.93
N ALA A 159 0.47 10.08 -12.96
CA ALA A 159 1.71 9.36 -13.24
C ALA A 159 1.47 7.87 -13.56
N LEU A 160 0.46 7.24 -12.96
CA LEU A 160 0.17 5.82 -13.11
C LEU A 160 -0.83 5.51 -14.22
N ALA A 161 -1.84 6.36 -14.40
CA ALA A 161 -2.98 6.10 -15.28
C ALA A 161 -2.55 5.80 -16.73
N GLY A 162 -2.99 4.66 -17.25
CA GLY A 162 -2.75 4.24 -18.63
C GLY A 162 -1.30 3.90 -18.99
N ARG A 163 -0.39 3.92 -18.01
CA ARG A 163 1.03 3.59 -18.19
C ARG A 163 1.44 2.39 -17.32
N PHE A 164 1.17 2.47 -16.01
CA PHE A 164 1.55 1.46 -15.03
C PHE A 164 0.35 0.78 -14.38
N ALA A 165 -0.79 1.49 -14.32
CA ALA A 165 -1.97 0.95 -13.65
C ALA A 165 -3.26 1.50 -14.27
N ARG A 166 -4.36 0.78 -14.04
CA ARG A 166 -5.70 1.36 -14.07
C ARG A 166 -5.99 1.99 -12.72
N ILE A 167 -6.55 3.20 -12.75
CA ILE A 167 -7.05 3.86 -11.54
C ILE A 167 -8.53 3.49 -11.41
N GLU A 168 -8.88 2.90 -10.29
CA GLU A 168 -10.26 2.49 -10.00
C GLU A 168 -10.67 3.00 -8.61
N SER A 169 -11.97 3.20 -8.41
CA SER A 169 -12.55 3.51 -7.11
C SER A 169 -12.78 2.23 -6.31
N LYS A 170 -12.69 2.30 -4.99
CA LYS A 170 -12.97 1.18 -4.07
C LYS A 170 -14.37 0.58 -4.24
N ASP A 171 -15.33 1.39 -4.71
CA ASP A 171 -16.72 0.95 -4.93
C ASP A 171 -16.91 0.24 -6.28
N ALA A 172 -15.90 0.24 -7.15
CA ALA A 172 -15.99 -0.26 -8.52
C ALA A 172 -14.74 -1.06 -8.95
N VAL A 173 -14.13 -1.78 -8.01
CA VAL A 173 -12.92 -2.58 -8.31
C VAL A 173 -13.27 -3.73 -9.24
N SER A 174 -12.56 -3.79 -10.36
CA SER A 174 -12.66 -4.87 -11.34
C SER A 174 -11.80 -6.06 -10.92
N TRP A 175 -12.37 -6.99 -10.18
CA TRP A 175 -11.69 -8.22 -9.80
C TRP A 175 -11.44 -9.11 -11.04
N ARG A 176 -10.19 -9.47 -11.30
CA ARG A 176 -9.78 -10.30 -12.44
C ARG A 176 -9.01 -11.52 -11.95
N ARG A 177 -9.21 -12.64 -12.64
CA ARG A 177 -8.48 -13.89 -12.39
C ARG A 177 -7.24 -13.99 -13.27
#